data_7009fd6b934555ff920206e6674f93d4
#
_entry.id   7009fd6b934555ff920206e6674f93d4
#
_cell.length_a   1.000
_cell.length_b   1.000
_cell.length_c   1.000
_cell.angle_alpha   90.00
_cell.angle_beta   90.00
_cell.angle_gamma   90.00
#
_symmetry.space_group_name_H-M   'P 1'
#
loop_
_entity.id
_entity.type
_entity.pdbx_description
1 polymer ?
#
loop_
_entity_poly.entity_id
_entity_poly.type
_entity_poly.pdbx_seq_one_letter_code
_entity_poly.pdbx_strand_id
1 'polypeptide(L)'
;YDFLDLPSLSGLQQVGFGAGVIFIGVSIITPSITKPFVFLFDKLYEIVFGILGKLSTENSKRTPRRTASTASALMIGLTLISLANVITTSFKAQAESVVSEVVKADYQISAAQVFVSPGIPTGLSDELMALDEVTKLSRSRATIVGFEDRPLILGAVDEDIFDLIKTENIAGSKEAFLKPNSMGVLKQKAERDNLAIGDEIALTIPEEGKRTFTIEYIFDWTTPPPAEFFLLLENYSFFSEESLDTEIYFNVKEKNEATQEKLDRIVSDYPGAKLRDQDGLVEEANTQ
;
A
#
# COMPACT_ATOMS: atom_id res chain seq x y z
N TYR A 1 22.12 -8.18 -14.53
CA TYR A 1 22.60 -7.78 -15.87
C TYR A 1 22.74 -6.26 -15.89
N ASP A 2 23.89 -5.77 -15.35
CA ASP A 2 24.27 -4.36 -15.38
C ASP A 2 24.85 -4.02 -16.75
N PHE A 3 24.01 -3.65 -17.71
CA PHE A 3 24.49 -3.33 -19.06
C PHE A 3 24.69 -1.83 -19.33
N LEU A 4 24.29 -0.95 -18.40
CA LEU A 4 24.53 0.50 -18.45
C LEU A 4 24.54 1.07 -17.02
N ASP A 5 25.68 0.95 -16.34
CA ASP A 5 25.98 1.73 -15.14
C ASP A 5 26.18 3.19 -15.55
N LEU A 6 25.11 3.96 -15.57
CA LEU A 6 25.17 5.41 -15.61
C LEU A 6 25.20 5.94 -14.17
N PRO A 7 26.36 6.37 -13.67
CA PRO A 7 26.60 6.57 -12.23
C PRO A 7 25.86 7.73 -11.57
N SER A 8 24.83 8.29 -12.19
CA SER A 8 24.08 9.45 -11.68
C SER A 8 22.56 9.35 -11.77
N LEU A 9 22.00 8.24 -12.28
CA LEU A 9 20.56 8.10 -12.46
C LEU A 9 19.99 7.03 -11.54
N SER A 10 18.86 7.32 -10.87
CA SER A 10 18.12 6.31 -10.13
C SER A 10 17.60 5.20 -11.07
N GLY A 11 17.38 3.99 -10.58
CA GLY A 11 16.91 2.86 -11.39
C GLY A 11 15.66 3.19 -12.23
N LEU A 12 14.73 3.96 -11.69
CA LEU A 12 13.53 4.43 -12.40
C LEU A 12 13.88 5.36 -13.58
N GLN A 13 14.86 6.24 -13.42
CA GLN A 13 15.33 7.15 -14.48
C GLN A 13 16.04 6.38 -15.59
N GLN A 14 16.80 5.34 -15.28
CA GLN A 14 17.47 4.47 -16.27
C GLN A 14 16.44 3.72 -17.13
N VAL A 15 15.39 3.17 -16.50
CA VAL A 15 14.28 2.50 -17.21
C VAL A 15 13.55 3.49 -18.11
N GLY A 16 13.23 4.69 -17.61
CA GLY A 16 12.58 5.74 -18.40
C GLY A 16 13.40 6.21 -19.60
N PHE A 17 14.71 6.39 -19.41
CA PHE A 17 15.63 6.76 -20.48
C PHE A 17 15.74 5.64 -21.54
N GLY A 18 15.88 4.38 -21.10
CA GLY A 18 15.95 3.22 -22.00
C GLY A 18 14.67 3.07 -22.84
N ALA A 19 13.50 3.22 -22.21
CA ALA A 19 12.21 3.21 -22.90
C ALA A 19 12.11 4.35 -23.95
N GLY A 20 12.56 5.56 -23.60
CA GLY A 20 12.60 6.70 -24.52
C GLY A 20 13.49 6.44 -25.75
N VAL A 21 14.68 5.88 -25.55
CA VAL A 21 15.60 5.53 -26.65
C VAL A 21 14.99 4.45 -27.56
N ILE A 22 14.40 3.41 -27.01
CA ILE A 22 13.70 2.37 -27.78
C ILE A 22 12.57 3.00 -28.60
N PHE A 23 11.78 3.88 -28.00
CA PHE A 23 10.66 4.55 -28.63
C PHE A 23 11.09 5.41 -29.84
N ILE A 24 12.13 6.21 -29.65
CA ILE A 24 12.72 7.02 -30.75
C ILE A 24 13.28 6.10 -31.83
N GLY A 25 14.00 5.03 -31.47
CA GLY A 25 14.55 4.05 -32.42
C GLY A 25 13.47 3.40 -33.27
N VAL A 26 12.40 2.93 -32.68
CA VAL A 26 11.25 2.35 -33.39
C VAL A 26 10.60 3.36 -34.32
N SER A 27 10.41 4.62 -33.88
CA SER A 27 9.82 5.68 -34.72
C SER A 27 10.67 5.99 -35.96
N ILE A 28 11.97 5.96 -35.85
CA ILE A 28 12.91 6.16 -37.00
C ILE A 28 12.87 4.99 -37.98
N ILE A 29 12.74 3.75 -37.49
CA ILE A 29 12.73 2.53 -38.31
C ILE A 29 11.36 2.32 -38.97
N THR A 30 10.27 2.80 -38.41
CA THR A 30 8.88 2.59 -38.87
C THR A 30 8.68 2.87 -40.39
N PRO A 31 9.18 3.98 -40.99
CA PRO A 31 9.03 4.21 -42.43
C PRO A 31 9.68 3.14 -43.31
N SER A 32 10.78 2.55 -42.85
CA SER A 32 11.49 1.47 -43.56
C SER A 32 10.75 0.15 -43.52
N ILE A 33 10.07 -0.13 -42.37
CA ILE A 33 9.29 -1.35 -42.20
C ILE A 33 7.92 -1.25 -42.92
N THR A 34 7.36 -0.06 -43.05
CA THR A 34 6.05 0.14 -43.66
C THR A 34 5.98 -0.38 -45.11
N LYS A 35 7.05 -0.21 -45.90
CA LYS A 35 7.07 -0.67 -47.31
C LYS A 35 6.91 -2.19 -47.44
N PRO A 36 7.73 -3.05 -46.80
CA PRO A 36 7.55 -4.50 -46.89
C PRO A 36 6.23 -4.98 -46.27
N PHE A 37 5.72 -4.32 -45.22
CA PHE A 37 4.43 -4.66 -44.66
C PHE A 37 3.29 -4.39 -45.65
N VAL A 38 3.25 -3.21 -46.25
CA VAL A 38 2.21 -2.88 -47.26
C VAL A 38 2.28 -3.87 -48.42
N PHE A 39 3.48 -4.26 -48.88
CA PHE A 39 3.64 -5.26 -49.92
C PHE A 39 3.14 -6.65 -49.53
N LEU A 40 3.36 -7.08 -48.27
CA LEU A 40 2.94 -8.38 -47.77
C LEU A 40 1.43 -8.47 -47.69
N PHE A 41 0.76 -7.40 -47.28
CA PHE A 41 -0.68 -7.36 -47.10
C PHE A 41 -1.48 -6.89 -48.32
N ASP A 42 -0.81 -6.44 -49.41
CA ASP A 42 -1.42 -5.93 -50.61
C ASP A 42 -2.43 -6.93 -51.21
N LYS A 43 -2.00 -8.18 -51.34
CA LYS A 43 -2.80 -9.27 -51.86
C LYS A 43 -4.02 -9.65 -50.98
N LEU A 44 -3.81 -9.57 -49.66
CA LEU A 44 -4.87 -9.83 -48.68
C LEU A 44 -5.93 -8.74 -48.70
N TYR A 45 -5.53 -7.47 -48.80
CA TYR A 45 -6.45 -6.33 -48.91
C TYR A 45 -7.24 -6.32 -50.21
N GLU A 46 -6.60 -6.74 -51.31
CA GLU A 46 -7.29 -6.92 -52.63
C GLU A 46 -8.34 -8.02 -52.55
N ILE A 47 -8.09 -9.13 -51.85
CA ILE A 47 -9.02 -10.25 -51.72
C ILE A 47 -10.20 -9.86 -50.80
N VAL A 48 -9.98 -9.15 -49.70
CA VAL A 48 -11.01 -8.82 -48.70
C VAL A 48 -11.85 -7.62 -49.15
N PHE A 49 -11.21 -6.58 -49.71
CA PHE A 49 -11.86 -5.29 -50.01
C PHE A 49 -11.95 -4.98 -51.53
N GLY A 50 -11.50 -5.89 -52.38
CA GLY A 50 -11.54 -5.74 -53.82
C GLY A 50 -10.81 -4.50 -54.33
N ILE A 51 -11.40 -3.76 -55.26
CA ILE A 51 -10.81 -2.56 -55.87
C ILE A 51 -10.50 -1.47 -54.84
N LEU A 52 -11.29 -1.33 -53.81
CA LEU A 52 -11.02 -0.35 -52.71
C LEU A 52 -9.77 -0.71 -51.95
N GLY A 53 -9.53 -1.99 -51.68
CA GLY A 53 -8.29 -2.48 -51.04
C GLY A 53 -7.05 -2.16 -51.90
N LYS A 54 -7.12 -2.40 -53.21
CA LYS A 54 -6.03 -2.10 -54.14
C LYS A 54 -5.71 -0.59 -54.21
N LEU A 55 -6.74 0.25 -54.29
CA LEU A 55 -6.56 1.70 -54.30
C LEU A 55 -5.95 2.21 -52.99
N SER A 56 -6.32 1.65 -51.86
CA SER A 56 -5.79 2.01 -50.54
C SER A 56 -4.31 1.66 -50.42
N THR A 57 -3.91 0.43 -50.84
CA THR A 57 -2.53 0.00 -50.78
C THR A 57 -1.63 0.77 -51.78
N GLU A 58 -2.12 1.07 -52.97
CA GLU A 58 -1.40 1.92 -53.92
C GLU A 58 -1.19 3.34 -53.42
N ASN A 59 -2.20 3.93 -52.78
CA ASN A 59 -2.08 5.27 -52.21
C ASN A 59 -1.06 5.28 -51.07
N SER A 60 -1.07 4.26 -50.21
CA SER A 60 -0.08 4.09 -49.14
C SER A 60 1.35 3.93 -49.66
N LYS A 61 1.53 3.25 -50.78
CA LYS A 61 2.84 3.11 -51.48
C LYS A 61 3.34 4.43 -52.06
N ARG A 62 2.45 5.30 -52.50
CA ARG A 62 2.82 6.63 -53.06
C ARG A 62 3.24 7.66 -51.99
N THR A 63 2.69 7.54 -50.78
CA THR A 63 2.96 8.49 -49.70
C THR A 63 3.46 7.80 -48.41
N PRO A 64 4.59 7.04 -48.47
CA PRO A 64 5.02 6.19 -47.36
C PRO A 64 5.33 6.95 -46.06
N ARG A 65 5.84 8.20 -46.18
CA ARG A 65 6.15 9.02 -45.02
C ARG A 65 4.88 9.46 -44.26
N ARG A 66 3.82 9.82 -44.99
CA ARG A 66 2.54 10.22 -44.40
C ARG A 66 1.87 9.01 -43.74
N THR A 67 1.85 7.87 -44.41
CA THR A 67 1.30 6.62 -43.86
C THR A 67 2.07 6.18 -42.61
N ALA A 68 3.42 6.24 -42.63
CA ALA A 68 4.24 5.92 -41.48
C ALA A 68 3.99 6.89 -40.31
N SER A 69 3.84 8.19 -40.56
CA SER A 69 3.57 9.19 -39.51
C SER A 69 2.23 8.94 -38.81
N THR A 70 1.17 8.64 -39.58
CA THR A 70 -0.14 8.33 -39.00
C THR A 70 -0.14 6.99 -38.24
N ALA A 71 0.53 5.98 -38.78
CA ALA A 71 0.72 4.68 -38.10
C ALA A 71 1.52 4.82 -36.80
N SER A 72 2.59 5.64 -36.83
CA SER A 72 3.38 5.92 -35.59
C SER A 72 2.56 6.64 -34.54
N ALA A 73 1.74 7.64 -34.93
CA ALA A 73 0.87 8.33 -33.98
C ALA A 73 -0.16 7.38 -33.33
N LEU A 74 -0.76 6.47 -34.13
CA LEU A 74 -1.67 5.46 -33.61
C LEU A 74 -0.95 4.46 -32.69
N MET A 75 0.26 4.03 -33.08
CA MET A 75 1.08 3.13 -32.28
C MET A 75 1.46 3.76 -30.94
N ILE A 76 1.83 5.06 -30.91
CA ILE A 76 2.08 5.82 -29.70
C ILE A 76 0.86 5.80 -28.78
N GLY A 77 -0.30 6.16 -29.33
CA GLY A 77 -1.55 6.17 -28.56
C GLY A 77 -1.88 4.80 -27.95
N LEU A 78 -1.79 3.73 -28.77
CA LEU A 78 -2.05 2.37 -28.31
C LEU A 78 -1.02 1.90 -27.26
N THR A 79 0.25 2.25 -27.43
CA THR A 79 1.32 1.91 -26.47
C THR A 79 1.08 2.62 -25.13
N LEU A 80 0.69 3.90 -25.13
CA LEU A 80 0.38 4.62 -23.91
C LEU A 80 -0.83 4.05 -23.17
N ILE A 81 -1.88 3.66 -23.90
CA ILE A 81 -3.05 3.00 -23.31
C ILE A 81 -2.65 1.64 -22.72
N SER A 82 -1.87 0.86 -23.46
CA SER A 82 -1.39 -0.44 -22.98
C SER A 82 -0.50 -0.29 -21.75
N LEU A 83 0.39 0.70 -21.74
CA LEU A 83 1.26 1.00 -20.60
C LEU A 83 0.42 1.39 -19.37
N ALA A 84 -0.57 2.27 -19.53
CA ALA A 84 -1.46 2.66 -18.46
C ALA A 84 -2.21 1.45 -17.87
N ASN A 85 -2.71 0.56 -18.73
CA ASN A 85 -3.37 -0.68 -18.30
C ASN A 85 -2.42 -1.61 -17.54
N VAL A 86 -1.19 -1.81 -18.03
CA VAL A 86 -0.19 -2.65 -17.36
C VAL A 86 0.16 -2.07 -15.98
N ILE A 87 0.38 -0.76 -15.90
CA ILE A 87 0.66 -0.09 -14.62
C ILE A 87 -0.51 -0.29 -13.66
N THR A 88 -1.74 0.00 -14.10
CA THR A 88 -2.94 -0.15 -13.25
C THR A 88 -3.12 -1.58 -12.77
N THR A 89 -2.99 -2.58 -13.65
CA THR A 89 -3.14 -4.00 -13.25
C THR A 89 -2.01 -4.46 -12.33
N SER A 90 -0.79 -3.96 -12.54
CA SER A 90 0.34 -4.28 -11.66
C SER A 90 0.15 -3.69 -10.26
N PHE A 91 -0.33 -2.44 -10.16
CA PHE A 91 -0.65 -1.84 -8.86
C PHE A 91 -1.76 -2.60 -8.13
N LYS A 92 -2.83 -2.98 -8.84
CA LYS A 92 -3.91 -3.79 -8.27
C LYS A 92 -3.39 -5.12 -7.71
N ALA A 93 -2.64 -5.87 -8.51
CA ALA A 93 -2.09 -7.15 -8.10
C ALA A 93 -1.14 -7.00 -6.89
N GLN A 94 -0.38 -5.92 -6.83
CA GLN A 94 0.49 -5.62 -5.69
C GLN A 94 -0.29 -5.25 -4.43
N ALA A 95 -1.34 -4.43 -4.56
CA ALA A 95 -2.21 -4.07 -3.44
C ALA A 95 -2.93 -5.31 -2.87
N GLU A 96 -3.47 -6.18 -3.73
CA GLU A 96 -4.08 -7.45 -3.34
C GLU A 96 -3.08 -8.36 -2.60
N SER A 97 -1.86 -8.49 -3.12
CA SER A 97 -0.81 -9.29 -2.48
C SER A 97 -0.43 -8.72 -1.10
N VAL A 98 -0.25 -7.40 -0.99
CA VAL A 98 0.10 -6.76 0.28
C VAL A 98 -1.01 -6.96 1.31
N VAL A 99 -2.26 -6.68 0.97
CA VAL A 99 -3.39 -6.85 1.91
C VAL A 99 -3.51 -8.30 2.35
N SER A 100 -3.54 -9.26 1.42
CA SER A 100 -3.73 -10.68 1.72
C SER A 100 -2.56 -11.30 2.48
N GLU A 101 -1.33 -10.81 2.28
CA GLU A 101 -0.16 -11.32 3.00
C GLU A 101 0.03 -10.67 4.37
N VAL A 102 -0.35 -9.40 4.54
CA VAL A 102 -0.06 -8.62 5.74
C VAL A 102 -1.21 -8.68 6.74
N VAL A 103 -2.45 -8.51 6.29
CA VAL A 103 -3.62 -8.52 7.17
C VAL A 103 -4.16 -9.93 7.31
N LYS A 104 -3.91 -10.54 8.47
CA LYS A 104 -4.47 -11.86 8.83
C LYS A 104 -5.83 -11.74 9.50
N ALA A 105 -6.18 -10.54 9.95
CA ALA A 105 -7.47 -10.25 10.54
C ALA A 105 -8.60 -10.47 9.52
N ASP A 106 -9.75 -10.95 10.01
CA ASP A 106 -10.95 -11.10 9.21
C ASP A 106 -11.55 -9.75 8.83
N TYR A 107 -11.46 -8.79 9.78
CA TYR A 107 -11.99 -7.44 9.66
C TYR A 107 -11.02 -6.40 10.22
N GLN A 108 -11.07 -5.24 9.60
CA GLN A 108 -10.43 -4.03 10.07
C GLN A 108 -11.49 -2.92 10.18
N ILE A 109 -11.43 -2.15 11.27
CA ILE A 109 -12.14 -0.88 11.35
C ILE A 109 -11.10 0.22 11.43
N SER A 110 -11.23 1.24 10.59
CA SER A 110 -10.41 2.45 10.63
C SER A 110 -11.28 3.70 10.60
N ALA A 111 -10.72 4.84 10.99
CA ALA A 111 -11.40 6.10 10.80
C ALA A 111 -11.64 6.37 9.31
N ALA A 112 -12.83 6.85 8.96
CA ALA A 112 -13.23 7.07 7.56
C ALA A 112 -12.35 8.10 6.85
N GLN A 113 -11.68 8.99 7.59
CA GLN A 113 -10.73 9.97 7.08
C GLN A 113 -9.59 10.14 8.09
N VAL A 114 -8.44 9.58 7.79
CA VAL A 114 -7.25 9.53 8.69
C VAL A 114 -6.76 10.92 9.15
N PHE A 115 -6.97 11.97 8.36
CA PHE A 115 -6.50 13.33 8.70
C PHE A 115 -7.61 14.29 9.22
N VAL A 116 -8.84 13.90 9.16
CA VAL A 116 -9.99 14.76 9.48
C VAL A 116 -10.85 14.20 10.61
N SER A 117 -10.84 12.89 10.82
CA SER A 117 -11.55 12.24 11.92
C SER A 117 -10.63 12.12 13.14
N PRO A 118 -11.10 12.48 14.33
CA PRO A 118 -10.29 12.36 15.55
C PRO A 118 -9.96 10.91 15.94
N GLY A 119 -10.49 9.91 15.24
CA GLY A 119 -10.33 8.48 15.52
C GLY A 119 -11.67 7.80 15.81
N ILE A 120 -11.63 6.59 16.30
CA ILE A 120 -12.76 5.72 16.58
C ILE A 120 -13.00 5.76 18.10
N PRO A 121 -14.21 6.08 18.58
CA PRO A 121 -14.53 6.02 20.01
C PRO A 121 -14.28 4.62 20.60
N THR A 122 -13.65 4.55 21.76
CA THR A 122 -13.30 3.29 22.43
C THR A 122 -14.51 2.41 22.77
N GLY A 123 -15.71 2.99 22.91
CA GLY A 123 -16.94 2.24 23.07
C GLY A 123 -17.19 1.21 21.96
N LEU A 124 -16.73 1.46 20.73
CA LEU A 124 -16.87 0.50 19.64
C LEU A 124 -16.03 -0.77 19.89
N SER A 125 -14.78 -0.61 20.32
CA SER A 125 -13.93 -1.78 20.62
C SER A 125 -14.46 -2.55 21.84
N ASP A 126 -15.03 -1.88 22.83
CA ASP A 126 -15.64 -2.53 23.99
C ASP A 126 -16.90 -3.33 23.59
N GLU A 127 -17.75 -2.78 22.72
CA GLU A 127 -18.92 -3.51 22.20
C GLU A 127 -18.51 -4.72 21.36
N LEU A 128 -17.49 -4.58 20.52
CA LEU A 128 -16.96 -5.69 19.71
C LEU A 128 -16.38 -6.80 20.60
N MET A 129 -15.61 -6.45 21.63
CA MET A 129 -15.07 -7.43 22.60
C MET A 129 -16.14 -8.17 23.38
N ALA A 130 -17.30 -7.57 23.59
CA ALA A 130 -18.44 -8.19 24.28
C ALA A 130 -19.21 -9.18 23.39
N LEU A 131 -18.90 -9.28 22.10
CA LEU A 131 -19.56 -10.20 21.18
C LEU A 131 -18.97 -11.60 21.28
N ASP A 132 -19.82 -12.60 21.45
CA ASP A 132 -19.41 -14.02 21.44
C ASP A 132 -18.80 -14.46 20.10
N GLU A 133 -19.11 -13.78 19.02
CA GLU A 133 -18.62 -14.04 17.67
C GLU A 133 -17.15 -13.61 17.49
N VAL A 134 -16.69 -12.59 18.21
CA VAL A 134 -15.32 -12.08 18.13
C VAL A 134 -14.38 -12.98 18.93
N THR A 135 -13.31 -13.44 18.30
CA THR A 135 -12.36 -14.37 18.90
C THR A 135 -11.07 -13.73 19.36
N LYS A 136 -10.59 -12.74 18.59
CA LYS A 136 -9.41 -11.94 18.88
C LYS A 136 -9.68 -10.52 18.41
N LEU A 137 -9.21 -9.54 19.17
CA LEU A 137 -9.29 -8.13 18.81
C LEU A 137 -8.03 -7.42 19.26
N SER A 138 -7.50 -6.55 18.43
CA SER A 138 -6.41 -5.64 18.76
C SER A 138 -6.76 -4.23 18.34
N ARG A 139 -6.60 -3.31 19.25
CA ARG A 139 -6.70 -1.87 19.02
C ARG A 139 -5.32 -1.30 18.69
N SER A 140 -5.31 -0.28 17.87
CA SER A 140 -4.17 0.59 17.68
C SER A 140 -4.53 2.00 18.12
N ARG A 141 -3.67 2.64 18.89
CA ARG A 141 -3.80 4.05 19.30
C ARG A 141 -2.53 4.80 18.97
N ALA A 142 -2.66 6.11 18.86
CA ALA A 142 -1.51 6.98 18.64
C ALA A 142 -1.64 8.24 19.48
N THR A 143 -0.52 8.74 19.97
CA THR A 143 -0.43 10.02 20.67
C THR A 143 0.82 10.78 20.23
N ILE A 144 0.82 12.09 20.43
CA ILE A 144 1.97 12.93 20.15
C ILE A 144 2.80 13.10 21.41
N VAL A 145 4.05 12.74 21.35
CA VAL A 145 5.03 12.87 22.45
C VAL A 145 6.21 13.73 22.02
N GLY A 146 7.00 14.24 22.96
CA GLY A 146 8.26 14.90 22.68
C GLY A 146 9.40 13.92 22.61
N PHE A 147 10.17 13.96 21.53
CA PHE A 147 11.43 13.24 21.37
C PHE A 147 12.50 14.21 20.83
N GLU A 148 13.61 14.39 21.56
CA GLU A 148 14.69 15.31 21.19
C GLU A 148 14.17 16.72 20.81
N ASP A 149 13.28 17.28 21.62
CA ASP A 149 12.61 18.58 21.40
C ASP A 149 11.76 18.69 20.12
N ARG A 150 11.38 17.55 19.53
CA ARG A 150 10.50 17.48 18.36
C ARG A 150 9.25 16.64 18.67
N PRO A 151 8.11 16.98 18.06
CA PRO A 151 6.93 16.12 18.16
C PRO A 151 7.18 14.80 17.41
N LEU A 152 6.78 13.70 18.05
CA LEU A 152 6.85 12.35 17.52
C LEU A 152 5.48 11.67 17.73
N ILE A 153 5.02 10.90 16.75
CA ILE A 153 3.85 10.04 16.92
C ILE A 153 4.31 8.73 17.55
N LEU A 154 3.80 8.47 18.76
CA LEU A 154 3.99 7.22 19.48
C LEU A 154 2.76 6.36 19.30
N GLY A 155 2.94 5.15 18.78
CA GLY A 155 1.89 4.14 18.65
C GLY A 155 1.76 3.29 19.91
N ALA A 156 0.58 2.73 20.11
CA ALA A 156 0.34 1.65 21.06
C ALA A 156 -0.58 0.61 20.44
N VAL A 157 -0.36 -0.65 20.77
CA VAL A 157 -1.11 -1.79 20.24
C VAL A 157 -1.40 -2.79 21.37
N ASP A 158 -2.47 -3.56 21.24
CA ASP A 158 -2.71 -4.70 22.10
C ASP A 158 -1.82 -5.89 21.69
N GLU A 159 -1.64 -6.83 22.59
CA GLU A 159 -0.79 -8.03 22.36
C GLU A 159 -1.21 -8.84 21.15
N ASP A 160 -2.52 -8.97 20.90
CA ASP A 160 -3.08 -9.77 19.82
C ASP A 160 -2.75 -9.23 18.41
N ILE A 161 -2.18 -8.02 18.28
CA ILE A 161 -1.82 -7.44 16.98
C ILE A 161 -0.91 -8.37 16.17
N PHE A 162 0.02 -9.04 16.80
CA PHE A 162 0.99 -9.93 16.15
C PHE A 162 0.36 -11.21 15.57
N ASP A 163 -0.85 -11.56 16.00
CA ASP A 163 -1.62 -12.65 15.43
C ASP A 163 -2.54 -12.19 14.30
N LEU A 164 -2.94 -10.92 14.33
CA LEU A 164 -3.87 -10.30 13.39
C LEU A 164 -3.18 -9.63 12.20
N ILE A 165 -1.90 -9.26 12.38
CA ILE A 165 -1.07 -8.65 11.35
C ILE A 165 0.22 -9.46 11.21
N LYS A 166 0.70 -9.63 9.98
CA LYS A 166 2.00 -10.23 9.71
C LYS A 166 3.10 -9.21 9.98
N THR A 167 3.90 -9.46 10.99
CA THR A 167 5.13 -8.74 11.28
C THR A 167 6.32 -9.67 11.12
N GLU A 168 7.45 -9.15 10.69
CA GLU A 168 8.72 -9.88 10.63
C GLU A 168 9.61 -9.47 11.79
N ASN A 169 10.06 -10.46 12.59
CA ASN A 169 11.03 -10.20 13.66
C ASN A 169 12.41 -9.95 13.05
N ILE A 170 12.97 -8.77 13.31
CA ILE A 170 14.33 -8.39 12.88
C ILE A 170 15.33 -8.60 14.02
N ALA A 171 15.00 -8.16 15.24
CA ALA A 171 15.82 -8.35 16.42
C ALA A 171 15.00 -8.28 17.71
N GLY A 172 15.48 -8.88 18.76
CA GLY A 172 14.78 -8.95 20.05
C GLY A 172 13.66 -9.99 20.04
N SER A 173 12.65 -9.81 20.91
CA SER A 173 11.54 -10.74 20.98
C SER A 173 10.21 -10.06 21.35
N LYS A 174 9.12 -10.65 20.87
CA LYS A 174 7.75 -10.25 21.22
C LYS A 174 7.53 -10.30 22.75
N GLU A 175 8.00 -11.36 23.40
CA GLU A 175 7.83 -11.58 24.83
C GLU A 175 8.55 -10.50 25.67
N ALA A 176 9.67 -9.97 25.18
CA ALA A 176 10.37 -8.86 25.82
C ALA A 176 9.61 -7.54 25.62
N PHE A 177 9.03 -7.32 24.44
CA PHE A 177 8.20 -6.15 24.14
C PHE A 177 6.97 -6.05 25.06
N LEU A 178 6.37 -7.18 25.46
CA LEU A 178 5.18 -7.20 26.32
C LEU A 178 5.45 -6.73 27.77
N LYS A 179 6.70 -6.56 28.16
CA LYS A 179 7.06 -6.15 29.53
C LYS A 179 6.89 -4.62 29.71
N PRO A 180 6.62 -4.16 30.94
CA PRO A 180 6.62 -2.73 31.24
C PRO A 180 7.95 -2.06 30.89
N ASN A 181 7.89 -0.81 30.45
CA ASN A 181 9.01 0.02 29.97
C ASN A 181 9.74 -0.52 28.73
N SER A 182 9.19 -1.52 28.07
CA SER A 182 9.68 -2.03 26.80
C SER A 182 9.06 -1.26 25.63
N MET A 183 9.83 -1.13 24.55
CA MET A 183 9.44 -0.44 23.32
C MET A 183 9.75 -1.31 22.12
N GLY A 184 8.81 -1.32 21.17
CA GLY A 184 8.99 -1.84 19.83
C GLY A 184 9.35 -0.71 18.87
N VAL A 185 10.23 -1.01 17.90
CA VAL A 185 10.67 -0.03 16.89
C VAL A 185 10.57 -0.65 15.50
N LEU A 186 10.08 0.11 14.54
CA LEU A 186 10.08 -0.33 13.15
C LEU A 186 11.51 -0.40 12.61
N LYS A 187 11.80 -1.44 11.81
CA LYS A 187 13.08 -1.68 11.14
C LYS A 187 13.63 -0.42 10.47
N GLN A 188 12.81 0.27 9.68
CA GLN A 188 13.21 1.48 8.94
C GLN A 188 13.67 2.61 9.89
N LYS A 189 13.02 2.76 11.05
CA LYS A 189 13.43 3.73 12.07
C LYS A 189 14.74 3.30 12.74
N ALA A 190 14.85 2.03 13.09
CA ALA A 190 16.05 1.49 13.72
C ALA A 190 17.27 1.63 12.81
N GLU A 191 17.16 1.31 11.53
CA GLU A 191 18.23 1.47 10.53
C GLU A 191 18.60 2.95 10.30
N ARG A 192 17.60 3.83 10.16
CA ARG A 192 17.81 5.26 9.90
C ARG A 192 18.55 5.96 11.04
N ASP A 193 18.18 5.65 12.27
CA ASP A 193 18.70 6.32 13.47
C ASP A 193 19.75 5.48 14.20
N ASN A 194 20.18 4.34 13.62
CA ASN A 194 21.16 3.40 14.16
C ASN A 194 20.84 2.93 15.59
N LEU A 195 19.55 2.54 15.80
CA LEU A 195 19.05 2.06 17.08
C LEU A 195 19.19 0.54 17.18
N ALA A 196 19.50 0.04 18.37
CA ALA A 196 19.68 -1.37 18.66
C ALA A 196 18.88 -1.83 19.88
N ILE A 197 18.74 -3.15 20.03
CA ILE A 197 18.14 -3.75 21.24
C ILE A 197 18.95 -3.35 22.45
N GLY A 198 18.26 -2.93 23.50
CA GLY A 198 18.84 -2.44 24.76
C GLY A 198 19.08 -0.93 24.80
N ASP A 199 18.92 -0.20 23.69
CA ASP A 199 19.01 1.25 23.70
C ASP A 199 17.85 1.86 24.49
N GLU A 200 18.13 2.94 25.20
CA GLU A 200 17.16 3.68 26.00
C GLU A 200 16.65 4.90 25.23
N ILE A 201 15.35 5.01 25.07
CA ILE A 201 14.66 6.14 24.44
C ILE A 201 13.91 6.94 25.49
N ALA A 202 14.28 8.20 25.64
CA ALA A 202 13.60 9.12 26.55
C ALA A 202 12.54 9.93 25.78
N LEU A 203 11.29 9.76 26.15
CA LEU A 203 10.15 10.49 25.60
C LEU A 203 9.58 11.46 26.63
N THR A 204 9.12 12.63 26.19
CA THR A 204 8.35 13.56 27.02
C THR A 204 6.87 13.35 26.74
N ILE A 205 6.18 12.75 27.69
CA ILE A 205 4.77 12.42 27.60
C ILE A 205 3.96 13.59 28.15
N PRO A 206 2.93 14.08 27.44
CA PRO A 206 2.05 15.12 27.94
C PRO A 206 1.50 14.73 29.33
N GLU A 207 1.48 15.68 30.27
CA GLU A 207 0.98 15.52 31.65
C GLU A 207 1.79 14.59 32.57
N GLU A 208 2.54 13.60 32.04
CA GLU A 208 3.36 12.69 32.85
C GLU A 208 4.82 13.08 32.94
N GLY A 209 5.32 13.89 31.98
CA GLY A 209 6.71 14.30 31.93
C GLY A 209 7.63 13.31 31.22
N LYS A 210 8.92 13.32 31.58
CA LYS A 210 9.93 12.52 30.90
C LYS A 210 9.92 11.07 31.38
N ARG A 211 9.81 10.12 30.45
CA ARG A 211 9.88 8.67 30.69
C ARG A 211 10.90 8.03 29.76
N THR A 212 11.58 6.99 30.25
CA THR A 212 12.56 6.23 29.49
C THR A 212 12.03 4.83 29.22
N PHE A 213 12.20 4.39 27.97
CA PHE A 213 11.80 3.07 27.49
C PHE A 213 13.01 2.38 26.88
N THR A 214 13.10 1.06 27.03
CA THR A 214 14.16 0.24 26.44
C THR A 214 13.67 -0.41 25.16
N ILE A 215 14.44 -0.34 24.10
CA ILE A 215 14.12 -1.05 22.84
C ILE A 215 14.36 -2.55 23.06
N GLU A 216 13.28 -3.32 23.06
CA GLU A 216 13.29 -4.77 23.25
C GLU A 216 12.87 -5.56 22.01
N TYR A 217 12.30 -4.86 21.02
CA TYR A 217 11.79 -5.49 19.80
C TYR A 217 11.99 -4.58 18.58
N ILE A 218 12.68 -5.07 17.55
CA ILE A 218 12.77 -4.44 16.24
C ILE A 218 12.06 -5.34 15.24
N PHE A 219 11.06 -4.82 14.56
CA PHE A 219 10.21 -5.58 13.66
C PHE A 219 9.91 -4.82 12.37
N ASP A 220 9.64 -5.56 11.31
CA ASP A 220 9.13 -4.99 10.07
C ASP A 220 7.61 -5.15 10.01
N TRP A 221 6.95 -4.08 9.65
CA TRP A 221 5.51 -4.01 9.45
C TRP A 221 5.26 -3.34 8.10
N THR A 222 4.77 -4.08 7.12
CA THR A 222 4.69 -3.64 5.73
C THR A 222 3.78 -2.42 5.54
N THR A 223 2.69 -2.33 6.32
CA THR A 223 1.75 -1.21 6.30
C THR A 223 1.52 -0.69 7.72
N PRO A 224 2.52 -0.06 8.34
CA PRO A 224 2.40 0.38 9.72
C PRO A 224 1.40 1.56 9.82
N PRO A 225 0.74 1.72 10.98
CA PRO A 225 0.10 2.99 11.32
C PRO A 225 1.16 4.11 11.34
N PRO A 226 0.75 5.39 11.35
CA PRO A 226 1.67 6.52 11.25
C PRO A 226 2.50 6.72 12.54
N ALA A 227 3.17 5.67 13.00
CA ALA A 227 4.05 5.66 14.17
C ALA A 227 5.30 4.83 13.84
N GLU A 228 6.42 5.15 14.46
CA GLU A 228 7.69 4.45 14.27
C GLU A 228 8.15 3.74 15.54
N PHE A 229 7.61 4.16 16.70
CA PHE A 229 7.80 3.54 18.00
C PHE A 229 6.45 3.06 18.54
N PHE A 230 6.47 1.90 19.18
CA PHE A 230 5.27 1.25 19.68
C PHE A 230 5.43 0.80 21.13
N LEU A 231 4.36 0.95 21.90
CA LEU A 231 4.23 0.44 23.26
C LEU A 231 3.06 -0.57 23.33
N LEU A 232 3.05 -1.39 24.37
CA LEU A 232 1.90 -2.22 24.66
C LEU A 232 0.81 -1.36 25.33
N LEU A 233 -0.38 -1.32 24.74
CA LEU A 233 -1.44 -0.42 25.13
C LEU A 233 -1.85 -0.57 26.61
N GLU A 234 -1.94 -1.79 27.11
CA GLU A 234 -2.36 -2.10 28.47
C GLU A 234 -1.38 -1.64 29.56
N ASN A 235 -0.12 -1.38 29.19
CA ASN A 235 0.91 -0.99 30.16
C ASN A 235 0.89 0.50 30.52
N TYR A 236 0.10 1.34 29.83
CA TYR A 236 0.22 2.80 29.96
C TYR A 236 -1.13 3.53 29.97
N SER A 237 -1.40 4.18 31.09
CA SER A 237 -2.62 4.97 31.33
C SER A 237 -2.69 6.28 30.54
N PHE A 238 -1.57 6.78 30.02
CA PHE A 238 -1.59 8.00 29.20
C PHE A 238 -2.18 7.79 27.79
N PHE A 239 -2.41 6.55 27.36
CA PHE A 239 -3.34 6.22 26.31
C PHE A 239 -4.76 6.09 26.87
N SER A 240 -5.20 7.10 27.60
CA SER A 240 -6.38 7.09 28.47
C SER A 240 -7.68 6.70 27.76
N GLU A 241 -8.74 6.52 28.57
CA GLU A 241 -10.11 6.22 28.11
C GLU A 241 -10.67 7.28 27.14
N GLU A 242 -10.16 8.52 27.20
CA GLU A 242 -10.49 9.58 26.24
C GLU A 242 -9.72 9.44 24.91
N SER A 243 -8.72 8.55 24.85
CA SER A 243 -7.98 8.28 23.64
C SER A 243 -8.85 7.54 22.65
N LEU A 244 -8.74 7.93 21.37
CA LEU A 244 -9.48 7.32 20.28
C LEU A 244 -8.64 6.20 19.68
N ASP A 245 -9.28 5.10 19.32
CA ASP A 245 -8.62 4.06 18.53
C ASP A 245 -8.38 4.58 17.11
N THR A 246 -7.20 4.34 16.56
CA THR A 246 -6.89 4.68 15.17
C THR A 246 -7.34 3.57 14.23
N GLU A 247 -7.12 2.34 14.66
CA GLU A 247 -7.48 1.13 13.93
C GLU A 247 -7.87 0.02 14.90
N ILE A 248 -8.78 -0.83 14.51
CA ILE A 248 -9.21 -2.02 15.23
C ILE A 248 -9.13 -3.19 14.26
N TYR A 249 -8.40 -4.23 14.63
CA TYR A 249 -8.29 -5.49 13.88
C TYR A 249 -8.91 -6.61 14.67
N PHE A 250 -9.70 -7.46 14.04
CA PHE A 250 -10.32 -8.57 14.76
C PHE A 250 -10.67 -9.76 13.88
N ASN A 251 -10.78 -10.92 14.53
CA ASN A 251 -11.23 -12.16 13.93
C ASN A 251 -12.58 -12.57 14.51
N VAL A 252 -13.37 -13.26 13.70
CA VAL A 252 -14.66 -13.81 14.09
C VAL A 252 -14.65 -15.33 13.99
N LYS A 253 -15.56 -15.99 14.73
CA LYS A 253 -15.73 -17.46 14.68
C LYS A 253 -16.14 -17.95 13.31
N GLU A 254 -17.07 -17.24 12.66
CA GLU A 254 -17.61 -17.58 11.35
C GLU A 254 -17.90 -16.32 10.55
N LYS A 255 -17.39 -16.26 9.34
CA LYS A 255 -17.73 -15.22 8.36
C LYS A 255 -19.00 -15.63 7.63
N ASN A 256 -20.14 -15.09 8.04
CA ASN A 256 -21.43 -15.30 7.40
C ASN A 256 -22.23 -13.99 7.35
N GLU A 257 -23.31 -13.98 6.58
CA GLU A 257 -24.16 -12.79 6.39
C GLU A 257 -24.73 -12.26 7.71
N ALA A 258 -25.13 -13.14 8.63
CA ALA A 258 -25.66 -12.73 9.93
C ALA A 258 -24.60 -12.03 10.80
N THR A 259 -23.37 -12.53 10.79
CA THR A 259 -22.24 -11.87 11.48
C THR A 259 -21.96 -10.51 10.85
N GLN A 260 -21.92 -10.42 9.52
CA GLN A 260 -21.71 -9.17 8.80
C GLN A 260 -22.79 -8.13 9.12
N GLU A 261 -24.07 -8.50 9.02
CA GLU A 261 -25.17 -7.59 9.35
C GLU A 261 -25.12 -7.09 10.81
N LYS A 262 -24.68 -7.93 11.73
CA LYS A 262 -24.53 -7.56 13.14
C LYS A 262 -23.40 -6.56 13.32
N LEU A 263 -22.24 -6.79 12.69
CA LEU A 263 -21.10 -5.90 12.73
C LEU A 263 -21.43 -4.54 12.08
N ASP A 264 -22.06 -4.55 10.90
CA ASP A 264 -22.48 -3.33 10.20
C ASP A 264 -23.45 -2.49 11.05
N ARG A 265 -24.37 -3.12 11.77
CA ARG A 265 -25.30 -2.44 12.67
C ARG A 265 -24.54 -1.75 13.81
N ILE A 266 -23.63 -2.44 14.47
CA ILE A 266 -22.83 -1.88 15.56
C ILE A 266 -21.99 -0.71 15.05
N VAL A 267 -21.28 -0.90 13.95
CA VAL A 267 -20.41 0.14 13.39
C VAL A 267 -21.21 1.36 12.92
N SER A 268 -22.44 1.17 12.45
CA SER A 268 -23.32 2.29 12.03
C SER A 268 -23.66 3.28 13.15
N ASP A 269 -23.58 2.85 14.41
CA ASP A 269 -23.81 3.71 15.57
C ASP A 269 -22.59 4.60 15.89
N TYR A 270 -21.46 4.37 15.23
CA TYR A 270 -20.20 5.11 15.39
C TYR A 270 -19.85 5.89 14.13
N PRO A 271 -20.34 7.14 13.97
CA PRO A 271 -20.04 7.97 12.81
C PRO A 271 -18.53 8.19 12.63
N GLY A 272 -18.01 7.89 11.46
CA GLY A 272 -16.59 8.01 11.15
C GLY A 272 -15.79 6.72 11.29
N ALA A 273 -16.38 5.63 11.80
CA ALA A 273 -15.81 4.29 11.70
C ALA A 273 -16.21 3.62 10.38
N LYS A 274 -15.29 2.93 9.74
CA LYS A 274 -15.53 2.19 8.51
C LYS A 274 -15.06 0.75 8.67
N LEU A 275 -16.01 -0.18 8.65
CA LEU A 275 -15.74 -1.62 8.65
C LEU A 275 -15.29 -2.07 7.26
N ARG A 276 -14.26 -2.89 7.20
CA ARG A 276 -13.76 -3.54 5.99
C ARG A 276 -13.38 -4.97 6.30
N ASP A 277 -13.71 -5.86 5.41
CA ASP A 277 -13.11 -7.18 5.30
C ASP A 277 -11.86 -7.12 4.40
N GLN A 278 -11.23 -8.25 4.14
CA GLN A 278 -10.05 -8.32 3.29
C GLN A 278 -10.34 -7.84 1.86
N ASP A 279 -11.51 -8.15 1.31
CA ASP A 279 -11.91 -7.71 -0.03
C ASP A 279 -12.11 -6.19 -0.08
N GLY A 280 -12.76 -5.61 0.93
CA GLY A 280 -12.94 -4.17 1.06
C GLY A 280 -11.62 -3.40 1.25
N LEU A 281 -10.63 -3.99 1.91
CA LEU A 281 -9.28 -3.41 2.02
C LEU A 281 -8.56 -3.37 0.67
N VAL A 282 -8.69 -4.44 -0.12
CA VAL A 282 -8.15 -4.51 -1.47
C VAL A 282 -8.82 -3.48 -2.39
N GLU A 283 -10.14 -3.36 -2.32
CA GLU A 283 -10.89 -2.39 -3.13
C GLU A 283 -10.47 -0.95 -2.82
N GLU A 284 -10.27 -0.61 -1.54
CA GLU A 284 -9.81 0.72 -1.15
C GLU A 284 -8.38 1.01 -1.60
N ALA A 285 -7.47 0.06 -1.45
CA ALA A 285 -6.10 0.18 -1.94
C ALA A 285 -6.03 0.41 -3.46
N ASN A 286 -7.05 -0.05 -4.20
CA ASN A 286 -7.17 0.12 -5.64
C ASN A 286 -7.82 1.46 -6.06
N THR A 287 -8.42 2.21 -5.11
CA THR A 287 -9.16 3.45 -5.39
C THR A 287 -8.40 4.72 -5.00
N GLN A 288 -7.33 4.60 -4.21
CA GLN A 288 -6.39 5.69 -3.86
C GLN A 288 -5.25 5.79 -4.87
#